data_18b46afef3f05cfc26da70646f94df71
#
_entry.id   18b46afef3f05cfc26da70646f94df71
#
_cell.length_a   1.000
_cell.length_b   1.000
_cell.length_c   1.000
_cell.angle_alpha   90.00
_cell.angle_beta   90.00
_cell.angle_gamma   90.00
#
_symmetry.space_group_name_H-M   'P 1'
#
loop_
_entity.id
_entity.type
_entity.pdbx_description
1 polymer ?
#
loop_
_entity_poly.entity_id
_entity_poly.type
_entity_poly.pdbx_seq_one_letter_code
_entity_poly.pdbx_strand_id
1 'polypeptide(L)'
;MTQPLQQRPTPKLGLVINSIEVFDPVSKDRSETALRKYFEQLLESKQIDPGSIITERIFGPHEALAVADRLAAAQVDLVVIANIAFPNGQVFLTLATHPNLARTPLAVIAEPEPDSPEWATNAWCGVIMNNYVAHQIDRPIVTLPGPFAGELFQTQFERMLRVAGTIRFLRRDFLCRFGEAPGGFHSATGNQLAFAKVFGTRVDTLDLTAVMETFRTGKAKGYLGEVVFSDDDIRQTVEQITAGREVQVDKNMVERGARLYHTYRAIVRANGYTSAAYRCWPEQLESYIGVSSCLAIGLLLANGDITGAACESDWPTAVVQSIGTLLAGRPAACLDWVNYTGGSDIVQLGHCGVGICGSMAEGKCHGASCDTITVHPVVRLAGRNVGPVHIGQFEYGSKTGLCLAPERDGRFKLLVFRGTSSPDTARGLAYIAADVAVPDYQRLNQLVLEGGFPHHLAVAMADISEEARLLCTFLGIQWVSPHDDHQGRTSHNGSAELRSHNRMAGLETRP
;
A
#
# COMPACT_ATOMS: atom_id res chain seq x y z
N MET A 1 -11.86 -20.01 -13.21
CA MET A 1 -10.53 -19.66 -12.70
C MET A 1 -10.54 -18.17 -12.40
N THR A 2 -10.64 -17.78 -11.13
CA THR A 2 -10.51 -16.39 -10.72
C THR A 2 -9.07 -15.97 -10.93
N GLN A 3 -8.84 -14.86 -11.67
CA GLN A 3 -7.50 -14.31 -11.86
C GLN A 3 -6.84 -14.02 -10.50
N PRO A 4 -5.52 -14.21 -10.38
CA PRO A 4 -4.81 -13.91 -9.14
C PRO A 4 -5.03 -12.45 -8.73
N LEU A 5 -5.34 -12.23 -7.45
CA LEU A 5 -5.62 -10.90 -6.87
C LEU A 5 -4.43 -9.92 -6.92
N GLN A 6 -3.24 -10.38 -7.26
CA GLN A 6 -2.03 -9.56 -7.37
C GLN A 6 -2.06 -8.51 -8.48
N GLN A 7 -3.02 -8.57 -9.40
CA GLN A 7 -3.15 -7.51 -10.38
C GLN A 7 -3.83 -6.29 -9.76
N ARG A 8 -3.05 -5.23 -9.59
CA ARG A 8 -3.61 -3.93 -9.24
C ARG A 8 -4.75 -3.59 -10.20
N PRO A 9 -5.93 -3.20 -9.69
CA PRO A 9 -7.03 -2.80 -10.55
C PRO A 9 -6.62 -1.64 -11.45
N THR A 10 -6.93 -1.73 -12.71
CA THR A 10 -6.76 -0.63 -13.66
C THR A 10 -7.70 0.52 -13.26
N PRO A 11 -7.20 1.74 -12.97
CA PRO A 11 -8.04 2.84 -12.50
C PRO A 11 -8.93 3.39 -13.60
N LYS A 12 -10.14 3.81 -13.24
CA LYS A 12 -11.03 4.58 -14.11
C LYS A 12 -10.71 6.06 -13.96
N LEU A 13 -10.36 6.71 -15.04
CA LEU A 13 -9.90 8.08 -15.10
C LEU A 13 -11.00 9.02 -15.58
N GLY A 14 -11.17 10.18 -14.94
CA GLY A 14 -11.92 11.33 -15.44
C GLY A 14 -10.96 12.45 -15.82
N LEU A 15 -10.72 12.67 -17.11
CA LEU A 15 -9.88 13.75 -17.60
C LEU A 15 -10.77 14.93 -18.01
N VAL A 16 -10.57 16.05 -17.32
CA VAL A 16 -11.33 17.30 -17.53
C VAL A 16 -10.44 18.35 -18.16
N ILE A 17 -10.78 18.76 -19.37
CA ILE A 17 -10.03 19.79 -20.11
C ILE A 17 -10.58 21.17 -19.76
N ASN A 18 -9.76 22.02 -19.13
CA ASN A 18 -10.12 23.31 -18.61
C ASN A 18 -9.33 24.45 -19.31
N SER A 19 -10.01 25.50 -19.72
CA SER A 19 -9.43 26.66 -20.37
C SER A 19 -10.40 27.85 -20.29
N ILE A 20 -9.90 29.07 -20.55
CA ILE A 20 -10.73 30.21 -20.93
C ILE A 20 -10.54 30.54 -22.44
N GLU A 21 -11.42 31.35 -22.99
CA GLU A 21 -11.42 31.63 -24.44
C GLU A 21 -10.24 32.48 -24.90
N VAL A 22 -9.71 33.33 -24.03
CA VAL A 22 -8.84 34.48 -24.35
C VAL A 22 -7.48 34.10 -24.95
N PHE A 23 -6.88 32.98 -24.59
CA PHE A 23 -5.51 32.62 -25.02
C PHE A 23 -5.42 32.01 -26.42
N ASP A 24 -4.19 31.96 -26.95
CA ASP A 24 -3.90 31.50 -28.30
C ASP A 24 -4.57 30.16 -28.65
N PRO A 25 -5.47 30.13 -29.64
CA PRO A 25 -6.20 28.90 -29.97
C PRO A 25 -5.28 27.82 -30.55
N VAL A 26 -4.22 28.15 -31.28
CA VAL A 26 -3.31 27.16 -31.85
C VAL A 26 -2.53 26.41 -30.77
N SER A 27 -2.05 27.13 -29.76
CA SER A 27 -1.35 26.54 -28.64
C SER A 27 -2.28 25.68 -27.78
N LYS A 28 -3.53 26.12 -27.56
CA LYS A 28 -4.56 25.30 -26.87
C LYS A 28 -4.86 24.02 -27.63
N ASP A 29 -5.06 24.08 -28.93
CA ASP A 29 -5.35 22.92 -29.78
C ASP A 29 -4.20 21.93 -29.81
N ARG A 30 -2.96 22.42 -29.85
CA ARG A 30 -1.76 21.58 -29.78
C ARG A 30 -1.67 20.83 -28.42
N SER A 31 -1.85 21.54 -27.33
CA SER A 31 -1.81 20.95 -25.98
C SER A 31 -2.90 19.90 -25.79
N GLU A 32 -4.12 20.20 -26.22
CA GLU A 32 -5.23 19.24 -26.15
C GLU A 32 -5.00 18.02 -27.03
N THR A 33 -4.49 18.21 -28.25
CA THR A 33 -4.18 17.10 -29.17
C THR A 33 -3.13 16.17 -28.57
N ALA A 34 -2.06 16.72 -27.98
CA ALA A 34 -1.03 15.92 -27.31
C ALA A 34 -1.62 15.13 -26.13
N LEU A 35 -2.47 15.77 -25.32
CA LEU A 35 -3.11 15.14 -24.18
C LEU A 35 -4.09 14.02 -24.57
N ARG A 36 -4.94 14.26 -25.59
CA ARG A 36 -5.89 13.24 -26.09
C ARG A 36 -5.15 12.04 -26.66
N LYS A 37 -4.09 12.27 -27.43
CA LYS A 37 -3.24 11.20 -27.94
C LYS A 37 -2.62 10.36 -26.83
N TYR A 38 -2.11 11.01 -25.78
CA TYR A 38 -1.57 10.30 -24.62
C TYR A 38 -2.65 9.48 -23.90
N PHE A 39 -3.84 10.04 -23.72
CA PHE A 39 -4.97 9.34 -23.11
C PHE A 39 -5.39 8.10 -23.94
N GLU A 40 -5.40 8.19 -25.26
CA GLU A 40 -5.65 7.07 -26.18
C GLU A 40 -4.59 5.97 -26.00
N GLN A 41 -3.31 6.34 -25.92
CA GLN A 41 -2.23 5.38 -25.65
C GLN A 41 -2.40 4.65 -24.31
N LEU A 42 -2.85 5.34 -23.27
CA LEU A 42 -3.15 4.72 -21.98
C LEU A 42 -4.32 3.71 -22.06
N LEU A 43 -5.33 4.00 -22.87
CA LEU A 43 -6.45 3.07 -23.15
C LEU A 43 -5.98 1.84 -23.93
N GLU A 44 -5.24 2.03 -25.01
CA GLU A 44 -4.71 0.96 -25.86
C GLU A 44 -3.78 0.03 -25.09
N SER A 45 -2.90 0.59 -24.26
CA SER A 45 -1.99 -0.16 -23.40
C SER A 45 -2.66 -0.75 -22.14
N LYS A 46 -3.97 -0.53 -21.96
CA LYS A 46 -4.77 -0.99 -20.81
C LYS A 46 -4.25 -0.50 -19.45
N GLN A 47 -3.59 0.66 -19.44
CA GLN A 47 -3.16 1.28 -18.19
C GLN A 47 -4.30 1.99 -17.46
N ILE A 48 -5.37 2.35 -18.16
CA ILE A 48 -6.62 2.88 -17.60
C ILE A 48 -7.82 2.05 -18.04
N ASP A 49 -8.88 2.09 -17.24
CA ASP A 49 -10.14 1.36 -17.45
C ASP A 49 -10.83 1.87 -18.73
N PRO A 50 -11.38 1.01 -19.60
CA PRO A 50 -12.11 1.44 -20.81
C PRO A 50 -13.28 2.36 -20.55
N GLY A 51 -13.84 2.35 -19.34
CA GLY A 51 -14.90 3.28 -18.92
C GLY A 51 -14.37 4.65 -18.47
N SER A 52 -13.09 4.96 -18.68
CA SER A 52 -12.51 6.28 -18.42
C SER A 52 -13.13 7.34 -19.32
N ILE A 53 -13.23 8.56 -18.83
CA ILE A 53 -13.93 9.67 -19.47
C ILE A 53 -12.92 10.78 -19.79
N ILE A 54 -12.92 11.25 -21.02
CA ILE A 54 -12.32 12.52 -21.41
C ILE A 54 -13.43 13.50 -21.75
N THR A 55 -13.34 14.75 -21.29
CA THR A 55 -14.35 15.77 -21.57
C THR A 55 -14.00 16.55 -22.84
N GLU A 56 -14.99 17.28 -23.37
CA GLU A 56 -14.73 18.45 -24.20
C GLU A 56 -14.12 19.55 -23.33
N ARG A 57 -13.63 20.63 -23.95
CA ARG A 57 -13.21 21.83 -23.21
C ARG A 57 -14.38 22.38 -22.43
N ILE A 58 -14.16 22.69 -21.17
CA ILE A 58 -15.13 23.35 -20.32
C ILE A 58 -14.62 24.72 -19.90
N PHE A 59 -15.53 25.70 -19.90
CA PHE A 59 -15.20 27.11 -19.72
C PHE A 59 -15.82 27.70 -18.45
N GLY A 60 -16.80 27.02 -17.85
CA GLY A 60 -17.55 27.60 -16.77
C GLY A 60 -18.11 26.60 -15.74
N PRO A 61 -18.69 27.13 -14.64
CA PRO A 61 -19.16 26.34 -13.52
C PRO A 61 -20.35 25.43 -13.85
N HIS A 62 -21.24 25.82 -14.76
CA HIS A 62 -22.40 25.00 -15.12
C HIS A 62 -21.99 23.74 -15.88
N GLU A 63 -21.04 23.84 -16.81
CA GLU A 63 -20.46 22.72 -17.52
C GLU A 63 -19.69 21.82 -16.53
N ALA A 64 -18.92 22.44 -15.61
CA ALA A 64 -18.19 21.73 -14.58
C ALA A 64 -19.10 20.91 -13.65
N LEU A 65 -20.28 21.43 -13.30
CA LEU A 65 -21.25 20.71 -12.48
C LEU A 65 -21.79 19.47 -13.21
N ALA A 66 -22.20 19.62 -14.47
CA ALA A 66 -22.66 18.50 -15.29
C ALA A 66 -21.57 17.43 -15.50
N VAL A 67 -20.32 17.86 -15.67
CA VAL A 67 -19.16 16.96 -15.74
C VAL A 67 -18.93 16.25 -14.40
N ALA A 68 -18.97 16.96 -13.27
CA ALA A 68 -18.80 16.38 -11.95
C ALA A 68 -19.86 15.30 -11.66
N ASP A 69 -21.12 15.56 -11.99
CA ASP A 69 -22.21 14.56 -11.86
C ASP A 69 -21.94 13.31 -12.72
N ARG A 70 -21.47 13.51 -13.97
CA ARG A 70 -21.13 12.40 -14.86
C ARG A 70 -19.95 11.57 -14.36
N LEU A 71 -18.89 12.23 -13.85
CA LEU A 71 -17.72 11.55 -13.28
C LEU A 71 -18.09 10.78 -12.00
N ALA A 72 -18.92 11.37 -11.15
CA ALA A 72 -19.43 10.73 -9.94
C ALA A 72 -20.29 9.49 -10.27
N ALA A 73 -21.23 9.61 -11.23
CA ALA A 73 -22.06 8.50 -11.69
C ALA A 73 -21.21 7.36 -12.31
N ALA A 74 -20.14 7.71 -13.02
CA ALA A 74 -19.20 6.74 -13.57
C ALA A 74 -18.28 6.11 -12.52
N GLN A 75 -18.28 6.62 -11.28
CA GLN A 75 -17.40 6.16 -10.19
C GLN A 75 -15.91 6.16 -10.60
N VAL A 76 -15.42 7.29 -11.10
CA VAL A 76 -14.00 7.43 -11.46
C VAL A 76 -13.10 7.33 -10.22
N ASP A 77 -11.94 6.74 -10.38
CA ASP A 77 -10.97 6.53 -9.30
C ASP A 77 -9.98 7.69 -9.15
N LEU A 78 -9.84 8.50 -10.20
CA LEU A 78 -8.98 9.67 -10.25
C LEU A 78 -9.62 10.71 -11.18
N VAL A 79 -9.73 11.94 -10.72
CA VAL A 79 -10.06 13.12 -11.57
C VAL A 79 -8.77 13.86 -11.87
N VAL A 80 -8.52 14.13 -13.16
CA VAL A 80 -7.39 14.91 -13.64
C VAL A 80 -7.92 16.14 -14.34
N ILE A 81 -7.59 17.32 -13.83
CA ILE A 81 -7.92 18.61 -14.46
C ILE A 81 -6.71 19.06 -15.27
N ALA A 82 -6.87 19.11 -16.58
CA ALA A 82 -5.84 19.55 -17.49
C ALA A 82 -6.05 21.02 -17.86
N ASN A 83 -5.18 21.89 -17.38
CA ASN A 83 -5.13 23.29 -17.80
C ASN A 83 -4.34 23.39 -19.09
N ILE A 84 -5.03 23.44 -20.24
CA ILE A 84 -4.40 23.61 -21.58
C ILE A 84 -4.07 25.06 -21.89
N ALA A 85 -4.64 26.00 -21.14
CA ALA A 85 -4.30 27.40 -21.03
C ALA A 85 -4.70 27.89 -19.63
N PHE A 86 -4.67 29.21 -19.36
CA PHE A 86 -5.18 29.78 -18.11
C PHE A 86 -6.62 29.31 -17.89
N PRO A 87 -6.92 28.65 -16.75
CA PRO A 87 -8.20 28.01 -16.52
C PRO A 87 -9.25 28.96 -15.95
N ASN A 88 -10.52 28.56 -16.03
CA ASN A 88 -11.54 29.13 -15.17
C ASN A 88 -11.46 28.46 -13.78
N GLY A 89 -11.14 29.23 -12.75
CA GLY A 89 -11.02 28.74 -11.37
C GLY A 89 -12.30 28.15 -10.79
N GLN A 90 -13.47 28.54 -11.29
CA GLN A 90 -14.76 27.94 -10.87
C GLN A 90 -14.89 26.48 -11.30
N VAL A 91 -14.25 26.08 -12.40
CA VAL A 91 -14.21 24.68 -12.84
C VAL A 91 -13.51 23.82 -11.78
N PHE A 92 -12.32 24.25 -11.35
CA PHE A 92 -11.59 23.56 -10.27
C PHE A 92 -12.41 23.51 -8.98
N LEU A 93 -12.93 24.65 -8.53
CA LEU A 93 -13.70 24.75 -7.28
C LEU A 93 -14.92 23.82 -7.31
N THR A 94 -15.67 23.79 -8.39
CA THR A 94 -16.86 22.95 -8.57
C THR A 94 -16.49 21.47 -8.45
N LEU A 95 -15.44 21.00 -9.13
CA LEU A 95 -14.99 19.59 -9.08
C LEU A 95 -14.43 19.24 -7.70
N ALA A 96 -13.65 20.13 -7.09
CA ALA A 96 -13.00 19.90 -5.81
C ALA A 96 -13.97 19.84 -4.62
N THR A 97 -15.11 20.57 -4.72
CA THR A 97 -16.13 20.64 -3.66
C THR A 97 -17.36 19.76 -3.92
N HIS A 98 -17.41 19.07 -5.07
CA HIS A 98 -18.54 18.22 -5.40
C HIS A 98 -18.68 17.06 -4.38
N PRO A 99 -19.82 16.87 -3.71
CA PRO A 99 -19.97 15.97 -2.57
C PRO A 99 -19.63 14.50 -2.92
N ASN A 100 -20.03 14.06 -4.11
CA ASN A 100 -19.79 12.67 -4.56
C ASN A 100 -18.37 12.44 -5.10
N LEU A 101 -17.56 13.50 -5.27
CA LEU A 101 -16.13 13.44 -5.63
C LEU A 101 -15.21 13.79 -4.45
N ALA A 102 -15.74 14.11 -3.28
CA ALA A 102 -14.96 14.57 -2.12
C ALA A 102 -13.83 13.63 -1.71
N ARG A 103 -14.01 12.32 -1.92
CA ARG A 103 -13.00 11.30 -1.62
C ARG A 103 -12.23 10.82 -2.86
N THR A 104 -12.58 11.27 -4.05
CA THR A 104 -11.88 10.86 -5.28
C THR A 104 -10.55 11.60 -5.38
N PRO A 105 -9.40 10.94 -5.55
CA PRO A 105 -8.13 11.56 -5.86
C PRO A 105 -8.26 12.62 -6.96
N LEU A 106 -7.62 13.76 -6.76
CA LEU A 106 -7.69 14.90 -7.66
C LEU A 106 -6.28 15.34 -8.04
N ALA A 107 -6.03 15.46 -9.34
CA ALA A 107 -4.78 15.97 -9.86
C ALA A 107 -5.01 17.16 -10.80
N VAL A 108 -4.03 18.05 -10.88
CA VAL A 108 -3.99 19.16 -11.84
C VAL A 108 -2.73 19.03 -12.70
N ILE A 109 -2.89 19.09 -14.00
CA ILE A 109 -1.80 19.01 -14.96
C ILE A 109 -1.83 20.22 -15.87
N ALA A 110 -0.67 20.65 -16.36
CA ALA A 110 -0.57 21.76 -17.32
C ALA A 110 0.62 21.58 -18.24
N GLU A 111 0.43 21.99 -19.50
CA GLU A 111 1.51 22.13 -20.47
C GLU A 111 2.37 23.35 -20.10
N PRO A 112 3.70 23.31 -20.24
CA PRO A 112 4.53 24.48 -20.07
C PRO A 112 4.24 25.52 -21.16
N GLU A 113 4.52 26.78 -20.85
CA GLU A 113 4.43 27.87 -21.82
C GLU A 113 5.35 27.56 -23.00
N PRO A 114 4.88 27.71 -24.26
CA PRO A 114 5.75 27.53 -25.42
C PRO A 114 6.90 28.56 -25.40
N ASP A 115 8.01 28.17 -25.99
CA ASP A 115 9.15 29.07 -26.18
C ASP A 115 8.75 30.14 -27.24
N SER A 116 8.16 31.22 -26.79
CA SER A 116 7.60 32.31 -27.57
C SER A 116 7.73 33.61 -26.77
N PRO A 117 8.00 34.75 -27.44
CA PRO A 117 8.00 36.06 -26.77
C PRO A 117 6.60 36.52 -26.32
N GLU A 118 5.55 35.86 -26.78
CA GLU A 118 4.16 36.16 -26.43
C GLU A 118 3.61 35.15 -25.40
N TRP A 119 2.76 35.60 -24.51
CA TRP A 119 2.03 34.71 -23.62
C TRP A 119 0.98 33.95 -24.40
N ALA A 120 1.27 32.69 -24.65
CA ALA A 120 0.41 31.85 -25.49
C ALA A 120 -0.68 31.13 -24.69
N THR A 121 -0.37 30.64 -23.48
CA THR A 121 -1.31 29.82 -22.72
C THR A 121 -1.47 30.25 -21.25
N ASN A 122 -0.38 30.62 -20.59
CA ASN A 122 -0.33 30.96 -19.16
C ASN A 122 -0.94 29.83 -18.24
N ALA A 123 -0.85 28.60 -18.67
CA ALA A 123 -1.47 27.45 -17.99
C ALA A 123 -0.87 27.21 -16.60
N TRP A 124 0.43 27.45 -16.42
CA TRP A 124 1.12 27.29 -15.15
C TRP A 124 0.62 28.22 -14.04
N CYS A 125 0.30 29.48 -14.37
CA CYS A 125 -0.33 30.40 -13.45
C CYS A 125 -1.66 29.86 -12.92
N GLY A 126 -2.41 29.17 -13.80
CA GLY A 126 -3.64 28.49 -13.42
C GLY A 126 -3.42 27.31 -12.45
N VAL A 127 -2.30 26.58 -12.59
CA VAL A 127 -1.93 25.53 -11.62
C VAL A 127 -1.68 26.14 -10.24
N ILE A 128 -0.95 27.26 -10.17
CA ILE A 128 -0.71 27.98 -8.91
C ILE A 128 -2.02 28.44 -8.28
N MET A 129 -2.94 28.98 -9.07
CA MET A 129 -4.27 29.38 -8.63
C MET A 129 -5.07 28.19 -8.09
N ASN A 130 -5.08 27.05 -8.77
CA ASN A 130 -5.79 25.85 -8.32
C ASN A 130 -5.20 25.31 -7.02
N ASN A 131 -3.86 25.32 -6.85
CA ASN A 131 -3.20 24.94 -5.61
C ASN A 131 -3.57 25.88 -4.45
N TYR A 132 -3.64 27.19 -4.69
CA TYR A 132 -4.09 28.16 -3.70
C TYR A 132 -5.51 27.84 -3.21
N VAL A 133 -6.44 27.60 -4.16
CA VAL A 133 -7.83 27.25 -3.82
C VAL A 133 -7.88 25.92 -3.06
N ALA A 134 -7.18 24.89 -3.54
CA ALA A 134 -7.10 23.59 -2.90
C ALA A 134 -6.64 23.70 -1.43
N HIS A 135 -5.62 24.51 -1.17
CA HIS A 135 -5.11 24.78 0.17
C HIS A 135 -6.16 25.49 1.05
N GLN A 136 -6.89 26.48 0.51
CA GLN A 136 -7.90 27.23 1.29
C GLN A 136 -9.11 26.36 1.68
N ILE A 137 -9.46 25.35 0.89
CA ILE A 137 -10.59 24.44 1.15
C ILE A 137 -10.17 23.10 1.75
N ASP A 138 -8.89 22.95 2.15
CA ASP A 138 -8.31 21.71 2.70
C ASP A 138 -8.56 20.48 1.78
N ARG A 139 -8.37 20.68 0.48
CA ARG A 139 -8.53 19.63 -0.55
C ARG A 139 -7.17 19.14 -1.04
N PRO A 140 -6.71 17.92 -0.67
CA PRO A 140 -5.46 17.39 -1.18
C PRO A 140 -5.49 17.22 -2.71
N ILE A 141 -4.47 17.72 -3.38
CA ILE A 141 -4.26 17.54 -4.83
C ILE A 141 -2.82 17.20 -5.15
N VAL A 142 -2.62 16.56 -6.29
CA VAL A 142 -1.31 16.34 -6.90
C VAL A 142 -1.20 17.21 -8.13
N THR A 143 -0.04 17.84 -8.34
CA THR A 143 0.24 18.64 -9.54
C THR A 143 1.40 18.05 -10.32
N LEU A 144 1.21 17.92 -11.64
CA LEU A 144 2.24 17.45 -12.56
C LEU A 144 2.40 18.44 -13.71
N PRO A 145 3.58 19.07 -13.84
CA PRO A 145 3.88 19.90 -15.02
C PRO A 145 4.20 19.01 -16.22
N GLY A 146 3.74 19.44 -17.42
CA GLY A 146 4.12 18.85 -18.69
C GLY A 146 5.62 19.05 -19.03
N PRO A 147 6.01 18.87 -20.30
CA PRO A 147 5.15 18.66 -21.48
C PRO A 147 4.50 17.27 -21.50
N PHE A 148 3.24 17.19 -21.92
CA PHE A 148 2.46 15.94 -21.89
C PHE A 148 3.08 14.82 -22.76
N ALA A 149 3.82 15.18 -23.80
CA ALA A 149 4.59 14.26 -24.61
C ALA A 149 5.96 13.87 -24.01
N GLY A 150 6.35 14.49 -22.88
CA GLY A 150 7.66 14.28 -22.26
C GLY A 150 7.72 13.02 -21.39
N GLU A 151 8.83 12.29 -21.47
CA GLU A 151 9.05 11.05 -20.73
C GLU A 151 8.91 11.23 -19.21
N LEU A 152 9.42 12.33 -18.66
CA LEU A 152 9.33 12.62 -17.22
C LEU A 152 7.86 12.76 -16.78
N PHE A 153 7.04 13.51 -17.54
CA PHE A 153 5.62 13.65 -17.26
C PHE A 153 4.92 12.29 -17.32
N GLN A 154 5.15 11.52 -18.38
CA GLN A 154 4.53 10.20 -18.56
C GLN A 154 4.89 9.24 -17.43
N THR A 155 6.17 9.19 -17.06
CA THR A 155 6.64 8.37 -15.92
C THR A 155 5.93 8.75 -14.61
N GLN A 156 5.81 10.05 -14.30
CA GLN A 156 5.14 10.52 -13.10
C GLN A 156 3.63 10.29 -13.15
N PHE A 157 3.02 10.44 -14.33
CA PHE A 157 1.60 10.16 -14.53
C PHE A 157 1.28 8.68 -14.34
N GLU A 158 2.11 7.78 -14.85
CA GLU A 158 1.99 6.34 -14.65
C GLU A 158 2.12 5.95 -13.17
N ARG A 159 3.03 6.59 -12.42
CA ARG A 159 3.08 6.43 -10.95
C ARG A 159 1.77 6.82 -10.29
N MET A 160 1.20 7.95 -10.71
CA MET A 160 -0.10 8.41 -10.21
C MET A 160 -1.22 7.42 -10.54
N LEU A 161 -1.22 6.82 -11.73
CA LEU A 161 -2.17 5.75 -12.10
C LEU A 161 -2.00 4.50 -11.21
N ARG A 162 -0.75 4.11 -10.89
CA ARG A 162 -0.49 3.00 -9.95
C ARG A 162 -1.09 3.28 -8.58
N VAL A 163 -0.95 4.51 -8.09
CA VAL A 163 -1.53 4.92 -6.81
C VAL A 163 -3.07 4.93 -6.87
N ALA A 164 -3.66 5.46 -7.93
CA ALA A 164 -5.12 5.47 -8.11
C ALA A 164 -5.70 4.04 -8.15
N GLY A 165 -5.04 3.11 -8.85
CA GLY A 165 -5.41 1.69 -8.85
C GLY A 165 -5.29 1.04 -7.46
N THR A 166 -4.28 1.41 -6.69
CA THR A 166 -4.11 0.95 -5.30
C THR A 166 -5.23 1.49 -4.41
N ILE A 167 -5.59 2.77 -4.52
CA ILE A 167 -6.71 3.37 -3.78
C ILE A 167 -8.04 2.71 -4.18
N ARG A 168 -8.24 2.42 -5.49
CA ARG A 168 -9.40 1.65 -5.96
C ARG A 168 -9.51 0.29 -5.27
N PHE A 169 -8.39 -0.43 -5.15
CA PHE A 169 -8.35 -1.71 -4.44
C PHE A 169 -8.73 -1.53 -2.96
N LEU A 170 -8.07 -0.62 -2.24
CA LEU A 170 -8.30 -0.38 -0.81
C LEU A 170 -9.76 -0.05 -0.49
N ARG A 171 -10.43 0.70 -1.34
CA ARG A 171 -11.87 1.01 -1.19
C ARG A 171 -12.79 -0.20 -1.29
N ARG A 172 -12.29 -1.30 -1.84
CA ARG A 172 -13.00 -2.57 -2.01
C ARG A 172 -12.38 -3.69 -1.19
N ASP A 173 -11.29 -3.39 -0.48
CA ASP A 173 -10.60 -4.37 0.34
C ASP A 173 -11.51 -4.89 1.46
N PHE A 174 -11.58 -6.21 1.54
CA PHE A 174 -12.30 -6.93 2.56
C PHE A 174 -11.30 -7.86 3.25
N LEU A 175 -10.83 -7.43 4.40
CA LEU A 175 -9.78 -8.07 5.16
C LEU A 175 -10.37 -9.08 6.15
N CYS A 176 -9.85 -10.30 6.14
CA CYS A 176 -10.16 -11.29 7.17
C CYS A 176 -9.13 -11.27 8.29
N ARG A 177 -9.60 -11.15 9.51
CA ARG A 177 -8.82 -11.34 10.72
C ARG A 177 -9.11 -12.73 11.28
N PHE A 178 -8.14 -13.64 11.21
CA PHE A 178 -8.24 -14.99 11.75
C PHE A 178 -7.83 -15.00 13.23
N GLY A 179 -8.80 -14.85 14.10
CA GLY A 179 -8.60 -14.70 15.54
C GLY A 179 -8.11 -13.32 15.97
N GLU A 180 -8.13 -13.07 17.27
CA GLU A 180 -7.66 -11.82 17.89
C GLU A 180 -6.13 -11.78 18.01
N ALA A 181 -5.54 -10.58 18.13
CA ALA A 181 -4.11 -10.43 18.40
C ALA A 181 -3.72 -11.12 19.72
N PRO A 182 -2.48 -11.60 19.85
CA PRO A 182 -1.97 -12.12 21.11
C PRO A 182 -2.10 -11.10 22.23
N GLY A 183 -2.30 -11.56 23.47
CA GLY A 183 -2.42 -10.69 24.64
C GLY A 183 -1.18 -9.80 24.79
N GLY A 184 -1.39 -8.49 24.97
CA GLY A 184 -0.30 -7.52 25.11
C GLY A 184 0.24 -6.93 23.80
N PHE A 185 -0.18 -7.43 22.63
CA PHE A 185 0.25 -6.92 21.33
C PHE A 185 -0.59 -5.71 20.89
N HIS A 186 -0.48 -4.63 21.65
CA HIS A 186 -1.28 -3.41 21.42
C HIS A 186 -1.01 -2.75 20.08
N SER A 187 0.19 -2.88 19.53
CA SER A 187 0.58 -2.34 18.22
C SER A 187 0.04 -3.14 17.02
N ALA A 188 -0.46 -4.37 17.25
CA ALA A 188 -1.08 -5.22 16.22
C ALA A 188 -2.59 -4.99 16.07
N THR A 189 -3.12 -3.91 16.65
CA THR A 189 -4.54 -3.58 16.61
C THR A 189 -4.76 -2.17 16.07
N GLY A 190 -5.98 -1.87 15.62
CA GLY A 190 -6.31 -0.57 15.08
C GLY A 190 -7.79 -0.23 15.18
N ASN A 191 -8.13 1.01 14.89
CA ASN A 191 -9.50 1.46 14.81
C ASN A 191 -10.08 1.14 13.42
N GLN A 192 -10.90 0.11 13.32
CA GLN A 192 -11.51 -0.34 12.07
C GLN A 192 -12.32 0.76 11.36
N LEU A 193 -13.01 1.61 12.11
CA LEU A 193 -13.81 2.70 11.53
C LEU A 193 -12.92 3.81 10.95
N ALA A 194 -11.78 4.11 11.58
CA ALA A 194 -10.80 5.06 11.04
C ALA A 194 -10.17 4.52 9.74
N PHE A 195 -9.84 3.23 9.69
CA PHE A 195 -9.34 2.58 8.46
C PHE A 195 -10.39 2.57 7.35
N ALA A 196 -11.64 2.22 7.65
CA ALA A 196 -12.74 2.28 6.68
C ALA A 196 -12.95 3.71 6.16
N LYS A 197 -12.80 4.73 7.02
CA LYS A 197 -12.90 6.13 6.63
C LYS A 197 -11.79 6.58 5.70
N VAL A 198 -10.52 6.22 5.97
CA VAL A 198 -9.35 6.69 5.20
C VAL A 198 -9.10 5.80 4.00
N PHE A 199 -8.94 4.50 4.21
CA PHE A 199 -8.56 3.54 3.16
C PHE A 199 -9.77 2.93 2.44
N GLY A 200 -10.89 2.76 3.12
CA GLY A 200 -12.06 2.05 2.63
C GLY A 200 -12.08 0.57 3.03
N THR A 201 -10.97 0.04 3.55
CA THR A 201 -10.84 -1.36 3.99
C THR A 201 -11.86 -1.71 5.07
N ARG A 202 -12.54 -2.82 4.89
CA ARG A 202 -13.49 -3.41 5.85
C ARG A 202 -12.85 -4.64 6.47
N VAL A 203 -12.99 -4.78 7.78
CA VAL A 203 -12.39 -5.87 8.54
C VAL A 203 -13.48 -6.79 9.07
N ASP A 204 -13.37 -8.06 8.74
CA ASP A 204 -14.16 -9.15 9.33
C ASP A 204 -13.28 -9.97 10.28
N THR A 205 -13.87 -10.55 11.31
CA THR A 205 -13.13 -11.40 12.27
C THR A 205 -13.75 -12.78 12.31
N LEU A 206 -12.97 -13.79 11.96
CA LEU A 206 -13.35 -15.19 12.06
C LEU A 206 -12.69 -15.84 13.27
N ASP A 207 -13.49 -16.62 13.99
CA ASP A 207 -12.97 -17.48 15.07
C ASP A 207 -12.10 -18.61 14.50
N LEU A 208 -11.06 -19.01 15.24
CA LEU A 208 -10.15 -20.08 14.82
C LEU A 208 -10.84 -21.44 14.70
N THR A 209 -12.02 -21.63 15.31
CA THR A 209 -12.83 -22.84 15.11
C THR A 209 -13.24 -23.03 13.67
N ALA A 210 -13.49 -21.95 12.92
CA ALA A 210 -13.77 -22.01 11.50
C ALA A 210 -12.57 -22.53 10.68
N VAL A 211 -11.34 -22.14 11.08
CA VAL A 211 -10.11 -22.66 10.48
C VAL A 211 -9.94 -24.15 10.79
N MET A 212 -10.12 -24.56 12.05
CA MET A 212 -10.00 -25.96 12.47
C MET A 212 -11.02 -26.85 11.76
N GLU A 213 -12.27 -26.41 11.66
CA GLU A 213 -13.32 -27.18 10.96
C GLU A 213 -13.02 -27.31 9.46
N THR A 214 -12.61 -26.24 8.81
CA THR A 214 -12.21 -26.27 7.39
C THR A 214 -10.97 -27.17 7.18
N PHE A 215 -9.99 -27.11 8.07
CA PHE A 215 -8.80 -27.97 8.02
C PHE A 215 -9.17 -29.45 8.13
N ARG A 216 -10.11 -29.78 9.02
CA ARG A 216 -10.57 -31.15 9.25
C ARG A 216 -11.40 -31.68 8.07
N THR A 217 -12.31 -30.87 7.52
CA THR A 217 -13.31 -31.31 6.53
C THR A 217 -12.91 -31.10 5.09
N GLY A 218 -11.94 -30.20 4.80
CA GLY A 218 -11.60 -29.77 3.45
C GLY A 218 -12.65 -28.84 2.82
N LYS A 219 -13.58 -28.28 3.61
CA LYS A 219 -14.70 -27.47 3.15
C LYS A 219 -14.80 -26.17 3.89
N ALA A 220 -14.88 -25.04 3.19
CA ALA A 220 -15.19 -23.74 3.71
C ALA A 220 -16.52 -23.25 3.18
N LYS A 221 -17.35 -22.66 4.05
CA LYS A 221 -18.60 -22.02 3.67
C LYS A 221 -18.57 -20.54 4.07
N GLY A 222 -18.96 -19.66 3.18
CA GLY A 222 -18.94 -18.22 3.40
C GLY A 222 -19.97 -17.47 2.60
N TYR A 223 -19.82 -16.15 2.50
CA TYR A 223 -20.76 -15.23 1.84
C TYR A 223 -20.97 -15.53 0.34
N LEU A 224 -19.95 -16.08 -0.33
CA LEU A 224 -19.98 -16.39 -1.76
C LEU A 224 -20.31 -17.87 -2.06
N GLY A 225 -20.54 -18.67 -1.03
CA GLY A 225 -20.88 -20.08 -1.16
C GLY A 225 -19.89 -21.02 -0.50
N GLU A 226 -19.87 -22.28 -0.97
CA GLU A 226 -18.97 -23.33 -0.48
C GLU A 226 -17.77 -23.51 -1.40
N VAL A 227 -16.58 -23.62 -0.82
CA VAL A 227 -15.32 -23.95 -1.50
C VAL A 227 -14.75 -25.22 -0.89
N VAL A 228 -14.40 -26.19 -1.73
CA VAL A 228 -13.85 -27.50 -1.33
C VAL A 228 -12.46 -27.66 -1.93
N PHE A 229 -11.55 -28.30 -1.20
CA PHE A 229 -10.25 -28.72 -1.71
C PHE A 229 -10.02 -30.22 -1.45
N SER A 230 -9.19 -30.84 -2.27
CA SER A 230 -8.94 -32.27 -2.30
C SER A 230 -7.53 -32.63 -1.80
N ASP A 231 -7.27 -33.92 -1.56
CA ASP A 231 -5.93 -34.41 -1.27
C ASP A 231 -4.99 -34.30 -2.49
N ASP A 232 -5.55 -34.24 -3.72
CA ASP A 232 -4.77 -33.99 -4.93
C ASP A 232 -4.24 -32.56 -4.95
N ASP A 233 -5.05 -31.58 -4.56
CA ASP A 233 -4.61 -30.18 -4.42
C ASP A 233 -3.44 -30.07 -3.42
N ILE A 234 -3.54 -30.81 -2.31
CA ILE A 234 -2.47 -30.85 -1.30
C ILE A 234 -1.19 -31.44 -1.87
N ARG A 235 -1.28 -32.60 -2.58
CA ARG A 235 -0.11 -33.23 -3.19
C ARG A 235 0.60 -32.33 -4.18
N GLN A 236 -0.15 -31.71 -5.10
CA GLN A 236 0.41 -30.75 -6.06
C GLN A 236 1.12 -29.58 -5.38
N THR A 237 0.54 -29.07 -4.28
CA THR A 237 1.18 -28.01 -3.52
C THR A 237 2.46 -28.47 -2.83
N VAL A 238 2.49 -29.68 -2.28
CA VAL A 238 3.72 -30.26 -1.67
C VAL A 238 4.82 -30.39 -2.72
N GLU A 239 4.52 -30.89 -3.91
CA GLU A 239 5.48 -30.98 -5.02
C GLU A 239 6.03 -29.60 -5.40
N GLN A 240 5.15 -28.61 -5.50
CA GLN A 240 5.53 -27.23 -5.81
C GLN A 240 6.41 -26.60 -4.72
N ILE A 241 6.10 -26.83 -3.44
CA ILE A 241 6.86 -26.28 -2.30
C ILE A 241 8.26 -26.89 -2.25
N THR A 242 8.38 -28.20 -2.47
CA THR A 242 9.65 -28.94 -2.30
C THR A 242 10.55 -28.86 -3.53
N ALA A 243 10.02 -28.48 -4.69
CA ALA A 243 10.79 -28.37 -5.92
C ALA A 243 11.89 -27.30 -5.82
N GLY A 244 13.14 -27.71 -5.90
CA GLY A 244 14.32 -26.83 -5.95
C GLY A 244 14.69 -26.16 -4.60
N ARG A 245 14.06 -26.56 -3.48
CA ARG A 245 14.33 -26.04 -2.14
C ARG A 245 14.99 -27.05 -1.23
N GLU A 246 15.73 -26.56 -0.26
CA GLU A 246 16.19 -27.36 0.86
C GLU A 246 15.02 -27.59 1.83
N VAL A 247 14.72 -28.86 2.14
CA VAL A 247 13.64 -29.26 3.03
C VAL A 247 14.21 -30.02 4.22
N GLN A 248 14.12 -29.45 5.40
CA GLN A 248 14.70 -29.94 6.67
C GLN A 248 13.65 -30.50 7.63
N VAL A 249 12.42 -30.71 7.17
CA VAL A 249 11.30 -31.27 7.94
C VAL A 249 10.76 -32.52 7.26
N ASP A 250 10.05 -33.36 8.01
CA ASP A 250 9.43 -34.55 7.45
C ASP A 250 8.28 -34.22 6.48
N LYS A 251 8.00 -35.15 5.58
CA LYS A 251 6.99 -35.00 4.54
C LYS A 251 5.60 -34.73 5.10
N ASN A 252 5.23 -35.36 6.22
CA ASN A 252 3.92 -35.18 6.83
C ASN A 252 3.75 -33.74 7.35
N MET A 253 4.80 -33.13 7.88
CA MET A 253 4.77 -31.72 8.30
C MET A 253 4.54 -30.79 7.12
N VAL A 254 5.19 -31.04 5.96
CA VAL A 254 4.96 -30.28 4.73
C VAL A 254 3.54 -30.46 4.21
N GLU A 255 3.02 -31.70 4.20
CA GLU A 255 1.63 -32.00 3.79
C GLU A 255 0.59 -31.26 4.66
N ARG A 256 0.79 -31.23 5.97
CA ARG A 256 -0.08 -30.50 6.90
C ARG A 256 0.01 -28.99 6.67
N GLY A 257 1.19 -28.45 6.38
CA GLY A 257 1.37 -27.04 5.99
C GLY A 257 0.64 -26.70 4.70
N ALA A 258 0.74 -27.56 3.68
CA ALA A 258 0.01 -27.44 2.43
C ALA A 258 -1.51 -27.52 2.64
N ARG A 259 -1.98 -28.42 3.52
CA ARG A 259 -3.39 -28.51 3.89
C ARG A 259 -3.87 -27.22 4.58
N LEU A 260 -3.06 -26.61 5.44
CA LEU A 260 -3.40 -25.33 6.08
C LEU A 260 -3.47 -24.18 5.05
N TYR A 261 -2.57 -24.16 4.07
CA TYR A 261 -2.67 -23.24 2.94
C TYR A 261 -4.02 -23.35 2.22
N HIS A 262 -4.43 -24.58 1.83
CA HIS A 262 -5.73 -24.78 1.18
C HIS A 262 -6.90 -24.45 2.09
N THR A 263 -6.75 -24.62 3.39
CA THR A 263 -7.75 -24.21 4.40
C THR A 263 -7.98 -22.71 4.35
N TYR A 264 -6.93 -21.91 4.49
CA TYR A 264 -7.03 -20.45 4.40
C TYR A 264 -7.53 -19.98 3.04
N ARG A 265 -7.00 -20.56 1.96
CA ARG A 265 -7.42 -20.27 0.60
C ARG A 265 -8.90 -20.53 0.38
N ALA A 266 -9.43 -21.64 0.88
CA ALA A 266 -10.85 -21.97 0.77
C ALA A 266 -11.72 -20.95 1.54
N ILE A 267 -11.32 -20.56 2.76
CA ILE A 267 -12.04 -19.55 3.54
C ILE A 267 -12.00 -18.18 2.85
N VAL A 268 -10.82 -17.77 2.37
CA VAL A 268 -10.63 -16.52 1.62
C VAL A 268 -11.56 -16.47 0.41
N ARG A 269 -11.59 -17.54 -0.39
CA ARG A 269 -12.42 -17.61 -1.60
C ARG A 269 -13.91 -17.71 -1.31
N ALA A 270 -14.30 -18.47 -0.28
CA ALA A 270 -15.69 -18.61 0.11
C ALA A 270 -16.33 -17.30 0.59
N ASN A 271 -15.51 -16.37 1.07
CA ASN A 271 -15.95 -15.08 1.62
C ASN A 271 -15.61 -13.88 0.73
N GLY A 272 -14.71 -14.02 -0.25
CA GLY A 272 -14.24 -12.93 -1.09
C GLY A 272 -13.27 -12.00 -0.38
N TYR A 273 -12.51 -12.50 0.61
CA TYR A 273 -11.48 -11.71 1.26
C TYR A 273 -10.30 -11.44 0.33
N THR A 274 -9.72 -10.25 0.43
CA THR A 274 -8.65 -9.76 -0.44
C THR A 274 -7.34 -9.54 0.28
N SER A 275 -7.38 -9.48 1.60
CA SER A 275 -6.23 -9.45 2.51
C SER A 275 -6.56 -10.16 3.81
N ALA A 276 -5.56 -10.47 4.64
CA ALA A 276 -5.80 -11.20 5.88
C ALA A 276 -4.76 -10.91 6.95
N ALA A 277 -5.11 -11.20 8.21
CA ALA A 277 -4.20 -11.20 9.33
C ALA A 277 -4.44 -12.46 10.18
N TYR A 278 -3.37 -13.08 10.69
CA TYR A 278 -3.42 -14.43 11.24
C TYR A 278 -2.92 -14.46 12.67
N ARG A 279 -3.73 -14.96 13.59
CA ARG A 279 -3.24 -15.33 14.91
C ARG A 279 -2.41 -16.61 14.81
N CYS A 280 -1.11 -16.46 14.68
CA CYS A 280 -0.18 -17.57 14.49
C CYS A 280 0.33 -18.15 15.81
N TRP A 281 0.32 -17.39 16.89
CA TRP A 281 0.75 -17.83 18.23
C TRP A 281 -0.01 -17.05 19.32
N PRO A 282 0.13 -17.35 20.64
CA PRO A 282 1.13 -18.26 21.22
C PRO A 282 0.74 -19.75 21.21
N GLU A 283 -0.53 -20.12 21.10
CA GLU A 283 -0.90 -21.50 21.37
C GLU A 283 -1.85 -22.15 20.37
N GLN A 284 -2.42 -21.37 19.49
CA GLN A 284 -3.68 -21.74 18.85
C GLN A 284 -3.55 -22.86 17.80
N LEU A 285 -2.91 -22.57 16.67
CA LEU A 285 -2.94 -23.51 15.56
C LEU A 285 -1.93 -24.64 15.75
N GLU A 286 -0.75 -24.36 16.29
CA GLU A 286 0.23 -25.40 16.59
C GLU A 286 -0.31 -26.40 17.60
N SER A 287 -1.07 -25.97 18.62
CA SER A 287 -1.65 -26.86 19.60
C SER A 287 -2.79 -27.70 19.04
N TYR A 288 -3.66 -27.13 18.21
CA TYR A 288 -4.88 -27.79 17.74
C TYR A 288 -4.69 -28.48 16.38
N ILE A 289 -3.89 -27.90 15.50
CA ILE A 289 -3.64 -28.41 14.15
C ILE A 289 -2.27 -29.07 14.04
N GLY A 290 -1.30 -28.68 14.88
CA GLY A 290 0.05 -29.22 14.93
C GLY A 290 0.99 -28.70 13.83
N VAL A 291 0.68 -27.54 13.24
CA VAL A 291 1.52 -26.86 12.25
C VAL A 291 1.46 -25.34 12.44
N SER A 292 2.54 -24.66 12.06
CA SER A 292 2.56 -23.20 12.03
C SER A 292 1.83 -22.65 10.81
N SER A 293 1.35 -21.40 10.92
CA SER A 293 0.68 -20.70 9.79
C SER A 293 1.66 -20.13 8.76
N CYS A 294 2.94 -20.00 9.11
CA CYS A 294 3.92 -19.22 8.36
C CYS A 294 4.05 -19.64 6.90
N LEU A 295 4.24 -20.94 6.63
CA LEU A 295 4.33 -21.43 5.26
C LEU A 295 3.04 -21.17 4.46
N ALA A 296 1.87 -21.40 5.09
CA ALA A 296 0.58 -21.22 4.45
C ALA A 296 0.35 -19.73 4.07
N ILE A 297 0.73 -18.80 4.94
CA ILE A 297 0.66 -17.37 4.68
C ILE A 297 1.55 -16.96 3.51
N GLY A 298 2.80 -17.45 3.51
CA GLY A 298 3.75 -17.19 2.41
C GLY A 298 3.24 -17.69 1.06
N LEU A 299 2.57 -18.85 1.03
CA LEU A 299 1.97 -19.41 -0.18
C LEU A 299 0.77 -18.59 -0.68
N LEU A 300 -0.08 -18.10 0.22
CA LEU A 300 -1.21 -17.23 -0.17
C LEU A 300 -0.73 -15.95 -0.87
N LEU A 301 0.34 -15.34 -0.37
CA LEU A 301 0.97 -14.17 -0.98
C LEU A 301 1.63 -14.53 -2.33
N ALA A 302 2.42 -15.62 -2.36
CA ALA A 302 3.13 -16.06 -3.56
C ALA A 302 2.19 -16.39 -4.72
N ASN A 303 1.06 -17.03 -4.42
CA ASN A 303 0.05 -17.42 -5.41
C ASN A 303 -0.97 -16.32 -5.73
N GLY A 304 -0.87 -15.15 -5.08
CA GLY A 304 -1.81 -14.04 -5.28
C GLY A 304 -3.24 -14.33 -4.85
N ASP A 305 -3.42 -15.24 -3.91
CA ASP A 305 -4.75 -15.47 -3.33
C ASP A 305 -5.18 -14.27 -2.48
N ILE A 306 -4.22 -13.52 -1.91
CA ILE A 306 -4.40 -12.28 -1.16
C ILE A 306 -3.25 -11.30 -1.44
N THR A 307 -3.46 -10.01 -1.18
CA THR A 307 -2.46 -8.95 -1.43
C THR A 307 -1.64 -8.58 -0.19
N GLY A 308 -2.19 -8.79 1.00
CA GLY A 308 -1.52 -8.54 2.28
C GLY A 308 -1.85 -9.63 3.28
N ALA A 309 -0.85 -10.06 4.05
CA ALA A 309 -0.97 -11.13 5.03
C ALA A 309 -0.01 -10.90 6.20
N ALA A 310 -0.51 -10.41 7.31
CA ALA A 310 0.32 -10.13 8.48
C ALA A 310 0.17 -11.21 9.57
N CYS A 311 1.28 -11.49 10.26
CA CYS A 311 1.30 -12.33 11.44
C CYS A 311 0.62 -11.65 12.64
N GLU A 312 0.42 -12.41 13.73
CA GLU A 312 -0.02 -11.91 15.05
C GLU A 312 -1.34 -11.16 15.00
N SER A 313 -2.15 -11.45 13.98
CA SER A 313 -3.43 -10.79 13.72
C SER A 313 -3.31 -9.28 13.53
N ASP A 314 -2.12 -8.80 13.10
CA ASP A 314 -1.85 -7.39 12.81
C ASP A 314 -2.46 -6.96 11.48
N TRP A 315 -3.77 -6.77 11.50
CA TRP A 315 -4.51 -6.34 10.33
C TRP A 315 -4.16 -4.93 9.83
N PRO A 316 -3.72 -3.94 10.65
CA PRO A 316 -3.18 -2.68 10.15
C PRO A 316 -1.97 -2.88 9.23
N THR A 317 -1.01 -3.71 9.65
CA THR A 317 0.16 -4.02 8.82
C THR A 317 -0.23 -4.81 7.56
N ALA A 318 -1.26 -5.68 7.59
CA ALA A 318 -1.75 -6.35 6.39
C ALA A 318 -2.28 -5.35 5.33
N VAL A 319 -2.93 -4.26 5.73
CA VAL A 319 -3.34 -3.16 4.82
C VAL A 319 -2.12 -2.48 4.20
N VAL A 320 -1.09 -2.17 5.02
CA VAL A 320 0.15 -1.55 4.53
C VAL A 320 0.92 -2.48 3.60
N GLN A 321 0.92 -3.77 3.89
CA GLN A 321 1.52 -4.78 3.02
C GLN A 321 0.79 -4.88 1.68
N SER A 322 -0.55 -4.79 1.68
CA SER A 322 -1.33 -4.68 0.43
C SER A 322 -0.94 -3.45 -0.38
N ILE A 323 -0.74 -2.29 0.26
CA ILE A 323 -0.23 -1.08 -0.39
C ILE A 323 1.14 -1.35 -1.04
N GLY A 324 2.09 -1.90 -0.28
CA GLY A 324 3.43 -2.25 -0.79
C GLY A 324 3.38 -3.22 -1.96
N THR A 325 2.56 -4.27 -1.86
CA THR A 325 2.35 -5.27 -2.91
C THR A 325 1.81 -4.64 -4.20
N LEU A 326 0.78 -3.82 -4.09
CA LEU A 326 0.11 -3.22 -5.25
C LEU A 326 0.97 -2.14 -5.92
N LEU A 327 1.69 -1.33 -5.16
CA LEU A 327 2.59 -0.32 -5.71
C LEU A 327 3.82 -0.95 -6.36
N ALA A 328 4.41 -1.97 -5.77
CA ALA A 328 5.55 -2.69 -6.32
C ALA A 328 5.18 -3.66 -7.46
N GLY A 329 3.91 -4.08 -7.57
CA GLY A 329 3.46 -5.11 -8.53
C GLY A 329 3.91 -6.53 -8.19
N ARG A 330 4.35 -6.76 -6.95
CA ARG A 330 4.86 -8.03 -6.43
C ARG A 330 4.68 -8.08 -4.90
N PRO A 331 4.62 -9.28 -4.28
CA PRO A 331 4.36 -9.39 -2.86
C PRO A 331 5.37 -8.62 -2.01
N ALA A 332 4.87 -7.81 -1.08
CA ALA A 332 5.64 -7.21 0.00
C ALA A 332 5.69 -8.18 1.19
N ALA A 333 6.71 -8.04 2.04
CA ALA A 333 6.85 -8.82 3.26
C ALA A 333 6.34 -8.04 4.48
N CYS A 334 5.80 -8.75 5.48
CA CYS A 334 5.58 -8.23 6.82
C CYS A 334 6.77 -8.64 7.69
N LEU A 335 7.51 -7.69 8.24
CA LEU A 335 8.73 -7.91 9.01
C LEU A 335 8.74 -7.10 10.30
N ASP A 336 9.57 -7.53 11.26
CA ASP A 336 9.92 -6.84 12.50
C ASP A 336 11.14 -5.96 12.33
N TRP A 337 11.25 -4.94 13.18
CA TRP A 337 12.52 -4.29 13.50
C TRP A 337 13.31 -5.21 14.47
N VAL A 338 14.25 -6.00 13.93
CA VAL A 338 14.88 -7.07 14.73
C VAL A 338 15.98 -6.53 15.62
N ASN A 339 16.78 -5.58 15.15
CA ASN A 339 17.93 -5.11 15.91
C ASN A 339 18.32 -3.68 15.56
N TYR A 340 18.89 -3.00 16.56
CA TYR A 340 19.60 -1.74 16.42
C TYR A 340 21.11 -1.99 16.47
N THR A 341 21.80 -1.72 15.37
CA THR A 341 23.24 -1.85 15.28
C THR A 341 23.90 -0.47 15.26
N GLY A 342 24.27 0.04 16.43
CA GLY A 342 25.03 1.30 16.52
C GLY A 342 26.31 1.22 15.66
N GLY A 343 26.55 2.26 14.84
CA GLY A 343 27.73 2.34 13.97
C GLY A 343 27.65 1.58 12.64
N SER A 344 26.45 1.12 12.25
CA SER A 344 26.17 0.50 10.96
C SER A 344 25.00 1.22 10.30
N ASP A 345 25.00 1.32 8.98
CA ASP A 345 23.87 1.88 8.20
C ASP A 345 22.85 0.79 7.81
N ILE A 346 22.93 -0.40 8.41
CA ILE A 346 22.08 -1.54 8.09
C ILE A 346 20.97 -1.65 9.11
N VAL A 347 19.72 -1.60 8.61
CA VAL A 347 18.53 -1.99 9.36
C VAL A 347 18.35 -3.50 9.25
N GLN A 348 18.31 -4.18 10.39
CA GLN A 348 17.99 -5.60 10.44
C GLN A 348 16.48 -5.79 10.52
N LEU A 349 15.91 -6.31 9.44
CA LEU A 349 14.50 -6.63 9.32
C LEU A 349 14.32 -8.13 9.16
N GLY A 350 13.40 -8.71 9.91
CA GLY A 350 13.15 -10.14 9.83
C GLY A 350 11.83 -10.53 10.44
N HIS A 351 11.41 -11.78 10.22
CA HIS A 351 10.27 -12.39 10.89
C HIS A 351 10.48 -13.90 11.02
N CYS A 352 9.68 -14.53 11.84
CA CYS A 352 9.92 -15.91 12.23
C CYS A 352 9.80 -16.97 11.13
N GLY A 353 9.10 -16.73 10.00
CA GLY A 353 9.06 -17.79 8.99
C GLY A 353 8.06 -17.66 7.86
N VAL A 354 7.63 -16.44 7.51
CA VAL A 354 6.74 -16.18 6.35
C VAL A 354 7.59 -15.85 5.11
N GLY A 355 8.37 -16.81 4.63
CA GLY A 355 9.04 -16.71 3.33
C GLY A 355 8.02 -16.76 2.19
N ILE A 356 8.25 -15.96 1.15
CA ILE A 356 7.36 -15.86 -0.01
C ILE A 356 8.04 -16.54 -1.19
N CYS A 357 7.49 -17.67 -1.62
CA CYS A 357 8.01 -18.40 -2.78
C CYS A 357 8.11 -17.49 -4.01
N GLY A 358 9.29 -17.49 -4.67
CA GLY A 358 9.55 -16.62 -5.81
C GLY A 358 10.00 -15.20 -5.47
N SER A 359 10.18 -14.89 -4.17
CA SER A 359 10.72 -13.62 -3.69
C SER A 359 11.96 -13.81 -2.79
N MET A 360 12.49 -15.04 -2.70
CA MET A 360 13.68 -15.36 -1.92
C MET A 360 14.93 -15.26 -2.79
N ALA A 361 16.06 -14.89 -2.17
CA ALA A 361 17.35 -14.86 -2.85
C ALA A 361 17.80 -16.27 -3.25
N GLU A 362 18.43 -16.38 -4.41
CA GLU A 362 18.99 -17.65 -4.88
C GLU A 362 20.36 -17.93 -4.24
N GLY A 363 20.72 -19.22 -4.15
CA GLY A 363 22.03 -19.66 -3.71
C GLY A 363 22.16 -19.81 -2.20
N LYS A 364 23.33 -19.45 -1.66
CA LYS A 364 23.65 -19.57 -0.24
C LYS A 364 23.90 -18.23 0.40
N CYS A 365 23.33 -18.03 1.58
CA CYS A 365 23.56 -16.91 2.47
C CYS A 365 24.32 -17.42 3.69
N HIS A 366 25.55 -16.95 3.90
CA HIS A 366 26.41 -17.38 5.02
C HIS A 366 26.54 -18.90 5.18
N GLY A 367 26.63 -19.63 4.04
CA GLY A 367 26.84 -21.09 4.02
C GLY A 367 25.57 -21.94 4.06
N ALA A 368 24.41 -21.36 4.33
CA ALA A 368 23.11 -22.04 4.28
C ALA A 368 22.30 -21.60 3.05
N SER A 369 21.32 -22.41 2.64
CA SER A 369 20.39 -22.02 1.57
C SER A 369 19.61 -20.75 1.96
N CYS A 370 19.46 -19.84 1.00
CA CYS A 370 18.64 -18.65 1.16
C CYS A 370 17.14 -18.91 1.04
N ASP A 371 16.74 -20.16 0.74
CA ASP A 371 15.35 -20.58 0.50
C ASP A 371 15.16 -22.01 1.10
N THR A 372 14.76 -22.07 2.36
CA THR A 372 14.71 -23.33 3.12
C THR A 372 13.35 -23.51 3.82
N ILE A 373 12.81 -24.73 3.71
CA ILE A 373 11.66 -25.19 4.51
C ILE A 373 12.16 -25.95 5.74
N THR A 374 11.88 -25.43 6.92
CA THR A 374 12.42 -25.97 8.18
C THR A 374 11.42 -25.89 9.33
N VAL A 375 11.87 -26.25 10.53
CA VAL A 375 11.13 -26.06 11.79
C VAL A 375 11.13 -24.57 12.19
N HIS A 376 10.14 -24.18 12.97
CA HIS A 376 10.02 -22.80 13.43
C HIS A 376 11.22 -22.42 14.32
N PRO A 377 11.93 -21.32 14.03
CA PRO A 377 13.16 -20.97 14.73
C PRO A 377 12.93 -20.51 16.17
N VAL A 378 11.77 -19.93 16.45
CA VAL A 378 11.46 -19.26 17.72
C VAL A 378 10.44 -20.05 18.54
N VAL A 379 9.34 -20.51 17.92
CA VAL A 379 8.24 -21.17 18.63
C VAL A 379 8.52 -22.64 18.86
N ARG A 380 8.43 -23.06 20.13
CA ARG A 380 8.48 -24.45 20.54
C ARG A 380 7.25 -24.80 21.37
N LEU A 381 6.54 -25.83 20.99
CA LEU A 381 5.37 -26.31 21.70
C LEU A 381 5.71 -27.51 22.56
N ALA A 382 5.49 -27.44 23.88
CA ALA A 382 5.82 -28.53 24.81
C ALA A 382 7.24 -29.08 24.62
N GLY A 383 8.22 -28.20 24.32
CA GLY A 383 9.62 -28.60 24.09
C GLY A 383 9.91 -29.18 22.70
N ARG A 384 8.92 -29.30 21.83
CA ARG A 384 9.07 -29.78 20.45
C ARG A 384 9.13 -28.62 19.46
N ASN A 385 9.95 -28.77 18.44
CA ASN A 385 9.94 -27.86 17.30
C ASN A 385 8.62 -28.03 16.54
N VAL A 386 8.01 -26.90 16.14
CA VAL A 386 6.85 -26.84 15.24
C VAL A 386 7.27 -26.31 13.88
N GLY A 387 6.45 -26.53 12.88
CA GLY A 387 6.67 -26.11 11.49
C GLY A 387 5.47 -26.52 10.62
N PRO A 388 5.61 -26.49 9.31
CA PRO A 388 6.76 -25.99 8.56
C PRO A 388 6.76 -24.47 8.48
N VAL A 389 7.96 -23.90 8.36
CA VAL A 389 8.17 -22.49 8.06
C VAL A 389 9.07 -22.36 6.83
N HIS A 390 8.97 -21.28 6.12
CA HIS A 390 9.82 -20.94 5.00
C HIS A 390 10.73 -19.79 5.41
N ILE A 391 12.02 -20.05 5.51
CA ILE A 391 13.03 -19.10 6.00
C ILE A 391 14.09 -18.82 4.94
N GLY A 392 14.83 -17.74 5.11
CA GLY A 392 15.94 -17.35 4.27
C GLY A 392 16.01 -15.86 4.06
N GLN A 393 16.75 -15.44 3.07
CA GLN A 393 16.91 -14.05 2.69
C GLN A 393 15.96 -13.70 1.55
N PHE A 394 15.23 -12.59 1.67
CA PHE A 394 14.53 -12.02 0.50
C PHE A 394 15.55 -11.58 -0.55
N GLU A 395 15.15 -11.66 -1.83
CA GLU A 395 16.00 -11.25 -2.95
C GLU A 395 16.66 -9.88 -2.72
N TYR A 396 17.84 -9.70 -3.29
CA TYR A 396 18.62 -8.48 -3.15
C TYR A 396 18.10 -7.35 -4.04
N GLY A 397 18.56 -6.12 -3.80
CA GLY A 397 18.22 -4.93 -4.54
C GLY A 397 17.45 -3.89 -3.74
N SER A 398 16.77 -2.98 -4.44
CA SER A 398 16.02 -1.88 -3.83
C SER A 398 14.90 -2.37 -2.93
N LYS A 399 14.72 -1.68 -1.80
CA LYS A 399 13.67 -1.93 -0.82
C LYS A 399 13.02 -0.63 -0.39
N THR A 400 11.71 -0.71 -0.11
CA THR A 400 11.01 0.38 0.58
C THR A 400 10.31 -0.19 1.80
N GLY A 401 10.65 0.34 2.96
CA GLY A 401 9.94 0.06 4.21
C GLY A 401 8.78 1.03 4.40
N LEU A 402 7.63 0.49 4.80
CA LEU A 402 6.37 1.20 5.03
C LEU A 402 5.86 0.86 6.42
N CYS A 403 5.71 1.84 7.31
CA CYS A 403 5.22 1.63 8.66
C CYS A 403 4.14 2.66 9.00
N LEU A 404 2.90 2.20 9.23
CA LEU A 404 1.74 3.06 9.49
C LEU A 404 1.48 3.16 10.98
N ALA A 405 1.28 4.37 11.47
CA ALA A 405 0.86 4.61 12.85
C ALA A 405 -0.35 5.56 12.90
N PRO A 406 -1.28 5.34 13.83
CA PRO A 406 -2.32 6.31 14.14
C PRO A 406 -1.74 7.46 14.96
N GLU A 407 -2.22 8.67 14.72
CA GLU A 407 -2.00 9.83 15.59
C GLU A 407 -3.10 9.92 16.66
N ARG A 408 -2.82 10.68 17.73
CA ARG A 408 -3.76 10.87 18.85
C ARG A 408 -5.09 11.51 18.45
N ASP A 409 -5.09 12.27 17.37
CA ASP A 409 -6.27 12.94 16.80
C ASP A 409 -7.06 12.07 15.82
N GLY A 410 -6.65 10.80 15.64
CA GLY A 410 -7.29 9.83 14.74
C GLY A 410 -6.85 9.91 13.28
N ARG A 411 -5.91 10.80 12.95
CA ARG A 411 -5.22 10.80 11.65
C ARG A 411 -4.19 9.68 11.61
N PHE A 412 -3.63 9.45 10.44
CA PHE A 412 -2.54 8.49 10.23
C PHE A 412 -1.27 9.18 9.77
N LYS A 413 -0.13 8.61 10.13
CA LYS A 413 1.18 8.91 9.55
C LYS A 413 1.79 7.64 8.98
N LEU A 414 2.50 7.77 7.86
CA LEU A 414 3.22 6.69 7.20
C LEU A 414 4.70 7.03 7.18
N LEU A 415 5.50 6.24 7.90
CA LEU A 415 6.95 6.26 7.79
C LEU A 415 7.34 5.50 6.54
N VAL A 416 8.11 6.14 5.67
CA VAL A 416 8.63 5.54 4.44
C VAL A 416 10.14 5.76 4.38
N PHE A 417 10.89 4.68 4.24
CA PHE A 417 12.32 4.73 3.99
C PHE A 417 12.69 3.83 2.82
N ARG A 418 13.73 4.19 2.12
CA ARG A 418 14.31 3.40 1.03
C ARG A 418 15.72 2.97 1.37
N GLY A 419 16.14 1.86 0.79
CA GLY A 419 17.50 1.37 0.94
C GLY A 419 17.75 0.22 -0.02
N THR A 420 18.92 -0.43 0.15
CA THR A 420 19.32 -1.52 -0.73
C THR A 420 19.82 -2.70 0.11
N SER A 421 19.37 -3.89 -0.24
CA SER A 421 19.92 -5.14 0.30
C SER A 421 20.90 -5.77 -0.70
N SER A 422 21.93 -6.42 -0.16
CA SER A 422 22.96 -7.12 -0.94
C SER A 422 23.47 -8.32 -0.14
N PRO A 423 24.28 -9.22 -0.73
CA PRO A 423 24.95 -10.26 0.04
C PRO A 423 25.76 -9.73 1.21
N ASP A 424 26.34 -8.53 1.09
CA ASP A 424 27.14 -7.90 2.13
C ASP A 424 26.31 -7.34 3.30
N THR A 425 25.04 -7.01 3.06
CA THR A 425 24.11 -6.58 4.12
C THR A 425 23.53 -7.75 4.88
N ALA A 426 23.41 -8.93 4.26
CA ALA A 426 22.79 -10.12 4.84
C ALA A 426 23.61 -10.67 6.02
N ARG A 427 22.95 -10.93 7.15
CA ARG A 427 23.62 -11.38 8.39
C ARG A 427 23.38 -12.83 8.76
N GLY A 428 22.79 -13.64 7.86
CA GLY A 428 22.66 -15.08 8.05
C GLY A 428 21.80 -15.49 9.23
N LEU A 429 20.65 -14.89 9.36
CA LEU A 429 19.70 -15.19 10.43
C LEU A 429 18.93 -16.50 10.15
N ALA A 430 18.59 -17.24 11.21
CA ALA A 430 17.82 -18.48 11.14
C ALA A 430 16.31 -18.24 10.96
N TYR A 431 15.93 -17.16 10.27
CA TYR A 431 14.55 -16.75 9.98
C TYR A 431 14.48 -16.04 8.63
N ILE A 432 13.34 -15.51 8.23
CA ILE A 432 13.27 -14.67 7.04
C ILE A 432 13.87 -13.30 7.32
N ALA A 433 14.61 -12.75 6.38
CA ALA A 433 15.27 -11.47 6.55
C ALA A 433 15.28 -10.62 5.28
N ALA A 434 15.31 -9.31 5.48
CA ALA A 434 15.58 -8.31 4.46
C ALA A 434 16.47 -7.23 5.09
N ASP A 435 17.75 -7.57 5.34
CA ASP A 435 18.70 -6.61 5.90
C ASP A 435 19.01 -5.54 4.85
N VAL A 436 18.78 -4.28 5.20
CA VAL A 436 18.76 -3.15 4.27
C VAL A 436 19.74 -2.08 4.71
N ALA A 437 20.68 -1.71 3.84
CA ALA A 437 21.48 -0.50 4.01
C ALA A 437 20.61 0.72 3.70
N VAL A 438 20.46 1.60 4.69
CA VAL A 438 19.58 2.77 4.61
C VAL A 438 20.42 4.03 4.79
N PRO A 439 20.44 4.93 3.79
CA PRO A 439 20.96 6.28 4.01
C PRO A 439 20.22 6.94 5.18
N ASP A 440 20.94 7.68 6.00
CA ASP A 440 20.39 8.35 7.18
C ASP A 440 19.76 7.40 8.23
N TYR A 441 20.38 6.23 8.42
CA TYR A 441 19.96 5.23 9.40
C TYR A 441 19.74 5.81 10.81
N GLN A 442 20.61 6.70 11.28
CA GLN A 442 20.48 7.36 12.57
C GLN A 442 19.14 8.12 12.67
N ARG A 443 18.77 8.83 11.61
CA ARG A 443 17.52 9.56 11.53
C ARG A 443 16.31 8.62 11.47
N LEU A 444 16.40 7.54 10.69
CA LEU A 444 15.37 6.51 10.65
C LEU A 444 15.09 5.96 12.04
N ASN A 445 16.14 5.57 12.74
CA ASN A 445 16.02 4.99 14.08
C ASN A 445 15.40 5.98 15.08
N GLN A 446 15.81 7.25 15.06
CA GLN A 446 15.20 8.30 15.86
C GLN A 446 13.69 8.45 15.54
N LEU A 447 13.31 8.48 14.26
CA LEU A 447 11.90 8.58 13.85
C LEU A 447 11.07 7.41 14.35
N VAL A 448 11.59 6.18 14.27
CA VAL A 448 10.87 4.98 14.75
C VAL A 448 10.63 5.06 16.26
N LEU A 449 11.68 5.36 17.04
CA LEU A 449 11.59 5.35 18.50
C LEU A 449 10.76 6.51 19.06
N GLU A 450 10.96 7.72 18.54
CA GLU A 450 10.26 8.91 19.03
C GLU A 450 8.88 9.07 18.40
N GLY A 451 8.70 8.53 17.20
CA GLY A 451 7.45 8.66 16.45
C GLY A 451 6.33 7.71 16.90
N GLY A 452 6.60 6.71 17.74
CA GLY A 452 5.59 5.77 18.20
C GLY A 452 5.04 4.90 17.07
N PHE A 453 5.91 4.42 16.20
CA PHE A 453 5.56 3.45 15.15
C PHE A 453 5.46 2.03 15.72
N PRO A 454 4.60 1.15 15.12
CA PRO A 454 4.48 -0.24 15.53
C PRO A 454 5.75 -1.05 15.23
N HIS A 455 5.85 -2.24 15.84
CA HIS A 455 6.99 -3.15 15.66
C HIS A 455 6.99 -3.85 14.30
N HIS A 456 5.85 -4.01 13.66
CA HIS A 456 5.75 -4.52 12.30
C HIS A 456 5.81 -3.40 11.26
N LEU A 457 6.38 -3.75 10.11
CA LEU A 457 6.34 -2.92 8.91
C LEU A 457 6.14 -3.80 7.67
N ALA A 458 5.65 -3.19 6.59
CA ALA A 458 5.68 -3.81 5.28
C ALA A 458 6.96 -3.42 4.54
N VAL A 459 7.60 -4.40 3.88
CA VAL A 459 8.80 -4.18 3.05
C VAL A 459 8.49 -4.56 1.62
N ALA A 460 8.45 -3.58 0.74
CA ALA A 460 8.30 -3.77 -0.70
C ALA A 460 9.67 -4.07 -1.35
N MET A 461 9.69 -5.01 -2.30
CA MET A 461 10.88 -5.46 -3.01
C MET A 461 11.19 -4.56 -4.23
N ALA A 462 11.00 -3.25 -4.08
CA ALA A 462 11.24 -2.22 -5.09
C ALA A 462 11.34 -0.84 -4.40
N ASP A 463 11.87 0.16 -5.10
CA ASP A 463 11.71 1.56 -4.69
C ASP A 463 10.34 2.08 -5.15
N ILE A 464 9.43 2.25 -4.20
CA ILE A 464 8.08 2.79 -4.37
C ILE A 464 7.87 4.05 -3.52
N SER A 465 8.94 4.71 -3.12
CA SER A 465 8.88 5.85 -2.19
C SER A 465 8.04 7.02 -2.76
N GLU A 466 8.19 7.31 -4.05
CA GLU A 466 7.41 8.37 -4.70
C GLU A 466 5.92 8.01 -4.81
N GLU A 467 5.58 6.77 -5.15
CA GLU A 467 4.20 6.28 -5.14
C GLU A 467 3.59 6.33 -3.73
N ALA A 468 4.35 5.96 -2.70
CA ALA A 468 3.89 6.04 -1.31
C ALA A 468 3.65 7.50 -0.89
N ARG A 469 4.48 8.45 -1.34
CA ARG A 469 4.29 9.88 -1.10
C ARG A 469 3.02 10.41 -1.77
N LEU A 470 2.77 10.03 -3.04
CA LEU A 470 1.54 10.38 -3.75
C LEU A 470 0.30 9.80 -3.05
N LEU A 471 0.37 8.55 -2.58
CA LEU A 471 -0.70 7.91 -1.81
C LEU A 471 -1.00 8.68 -0.53
N CYS A 472 0.03 9.08 0.23
CA CYS A 472 -0.13 9.91 1.41
C CYS A 472 -0.85 11.23 1.10
N THR A 473 -0.45 11.90 0.01
CA THR A 473 -1.09 13.13 -0.44
C THR A 473 -2.58 12.90 -0.74
N PHE A 474 -2.93 11.89 -1.54
CA PHE A 474 -4.32 11.65 -1.91
C PHE A 474 -5.22 11.21 -0.77
N LEU A 475 -4.67 10.53 0.24
CA LEU A 475 -5.43 10.04 1.40
C LEU A 475 -5.38 10.97 2.61
N GLY A 476 -4.64 12.09 2.53
CA GLY A 476 -4.46 13.00 3.66
C GLY A 476 -3.68 12.36 4.83
N ILE A 477 -2.77 11.43 4.53
CA ILE A 477 -1.90 10.77 5.51
C ILE A 477 -0.63 11.60 5.67
N GLN A 478 -0.18 11.80 6.89
CA GLN A 478 1.07 12.50 7.14
C GLN A 478 2.26 11.65 6.64
N TRP A 479 3.05 12.24 5.76
CA TRP A 479 4.30 11.67 5.27
C TRP A 479 5.41 11.86 6.31
N VAL A 480 6.16 10.80 6.61
CA VAL A 480 7.35 10.82 7.48
C VAL A 480 8.46 10.06 6.77
N SER A 481 9.63 10.67 6.61
CA SER A 481 10.77 10.02 5.94
C SER A 481 12.10 10.47 6.57
N PRO A 482 13.09 9.58 6.72
CA PRO A 482 14.44 9.97 7.14
C PRO A 482 15.19 10.73 6.05
N HIS A 483 14.74 10.65 4.79
CA HIS A 483 15.41 11.23 3.61
C HIS A 483 14.93 12.65 3.29
N ASP A 484 14.00 13.21 4.06
CA ASP A 484 13.55 14.59 3.87
C ASP A 484 14.52 15.53 4.60
N ASP A 485 15.14 16.43 3.87
CA ASP A 485 15.93 17.52 4.43
C ASP A 485 15.07 18.38 5.34
N HIS A 486 15.58 18.69 6.53
CA HIS A 486 14.92 19.50 7.55
C HIS A 486 14.66 20.97 7.16
N GLN A 487 14.87 21.36 5.89
CA GLN A 487 14.61 22.72 5.43
C GLN A 487 13.32 22.82 4.62
N GLY A 488 12.22 23.12 5.31
CA GLY A 488 11.13 23.92 4.76
C GLY A 488 10.08 23.23 3.90
N ARG A 489 9.59 22.03 4.28
CA ARG A 489 8.23 21.62 3.86
C ARG A 489 7.38 21.38 5.09
N THR A 490 6.78 22.44 5.59
CA THR A 490 5.61 22.33 6.47
C THR A 490 4.55 21.53 5.71
N SER A 491 4.41 20.25 6.07
CA SER A 491 3.18 19.52 5.79
C SER A 491 2.00 20.38 6.25
N HIS A 492 0.94 20.43 5.47
CA HIS A 492 -0.29 21.13 5.77
C HIS A 492 -0.84 20.72 7.14
N ASN A 493 -0.46 21.40 8.20
CA ASN A 493 -1.03 21.30 9.56
C ASN A 493 -0.60 22.47 10.42
N GLY A 494 -0.82 23.67 9.94
CA GLY A 494 -0.65 24.91 10.72
C GLY A 494 -2.00 25.45 11.18
N SER A 495 -2.69 24.82 12.12
CA SER A 495 -3.83 25.47 12.81
C SER A 495 -4.20 24.88 14.17
N ALA A 496 -3.24 24.36 14.94
CA ALA A 496 -3.53 23.87 16.30
C ALA A 496 -2.58 24.32 17.41
N GLU A 497 -1.52 25.11 17.13
CA GLU A 497 -0.54 25.48 18.18
C GLU A 497 -0.63 26.94 18.70
N LEU A 498 -1.67 27.68 18.42
CA LEU A 498 -1.82 29.06 18.92
C LEU A 498 -2.93 29.24 19.97
N ARG A 499 -3.30 28.20 20.74
CA ARG A 499 -4.25 28.37 21.86
C ARG A 499 -3.88 27.63 23.15
N SER A 500 -2.65 27.63 23.61
CA SER A 500 -2.34 27.11 24.94
C SER A 500 -1.34 27.90 25.79
N HIS A 501 -0.98 29.13 25.41
CA HIS A 501 -0.03 29.94 26.19
C HIS A 501 -0.64 31.29 26.70
N ASN A 502 -1.90 31.29 27.10
CA ASN A 502 -2.43 32.46 27.85
C ASN A 502 -3.54 32.07 28.83
N ARG A 503 -3.23 31.26 29.82
CA ARG A 503 -4.00 31.15 31.07
C ARG A 503 -3.12 30.60 32.18
N MET A 504 -2.20 31.41 32.67
CA MET A 504 -1.71 31.39 34.07
C MET A 504 -0.84 32.64 34.32
N ALA A 505 -1.48 33.75 34.45
CA ALA A 505 -0.94 34.89 35.20
C ALA A 505 -2.12 35.75 35.70
N GLY A 506 -2.39 35.69 36.95
CA GLY A 506 -3.34 36.62 37.55
C GLY A 506 -4.23 36.04 38.64
N LEU A 507 -3.64 35.57 39.74
CA LEU A 507 -4.28 35.53 41.03
C LEU A 507 -3.20 35.76 42.09
N GLU A 508 -2.81 37.02 42.26
CA GLU A 508 -2.21 37.47 43.50
C GLU A 508 -3.25 38.19 44.35
N THR A 509 -3.30 37.72 45.56
CA THR A 509 -4.10 38.12 46.70
C THR A 509 -3.82 39.54 47.13
N ARG A 510 -4.86 40.26 47.59
CA ARG A 510 -4.77 41.31 48.65
C ARG A 510 -6.08 41.39 49.41
N PRO A 511 -6.00 42.00 50.58
CA PRO A 511 -5.75 41.38 51.90
C PRO A 511 -7.05 41.09 52.62
#